data_33a78959734e1adf5a571a894fa5c246
#
_entry.id   33a78959734e1adf5a571a894fa5c246
#
_cell.length_a   1.000
_cell.length_b   1.000
_cell.length_c   1.000
_cell.angle_alpha   90.00
_cell.angle_beta   90.00
_cell.angle_gamma   90.00
#
_symmetry.space_group_name_H-M   'P 1'
#
loop_
_entity.id
_entity.type
_entity.pdbx_description
1 polymer ?
#
loop_
_entity_poly.entity_id
_entity_poly.type
_entity_poly.pdbx_seq_one_letter_code
_entity_poly.pdbx_strand_id
1 'polypeptide(L)'
;MQIEVFEEASPLGAEDVTAGLRAHLIAKTAVLPLIPLTVLLRDEDDRVLGGIRGQVALCWLQVDHFWVDDALRGQGHGSRLLDRAENAARMHGAIGAHLTTSTFQAEGFYRKQGYAEIGRLRDRPPGHDRIWMSKRWG
;
A
#
# COMPACT_ATOMS: atom_id res chain seq x y z
N MET A 1 7.65 1.28 35.83
CA MET A 1 7.24 1.35 34.41
C MET A 1 6.69 2.73 34.13
N GLN A 2 6.98 3.27 32.94
CA GLN A 2 6.55 4.59 32.52
C GLN A 2 5.89 4.50 31.14
N ILE A 3 4.90 5.35 30.92
CA ILE A 3 4.27 5.51 29.61
C ILE A 3 4.52 6.95 29.19
N GLU A 4 5.11 7.12 28.00
CA GLU A 4 5.50 8.41 27.48
C GLU A 4 4.84 8.65 26.14
N VAL A 5 4.45 9.90 25.87
CA VAL A 5 3.82 10.31 24.61
C VAL A 5 4.75 11.28 23.90
N PHE A 6 5.03 10.98 22.63
CA PHE A 6 5.85 11.81 21.77
C PHE A 6 5.04 12.23 20.55
N GLU A 7 5.08 13.51 20.21
CA GLU A 7 4.39 14.05 19.02
C GLU A 7 5.38 14.30 17.89
N GLU A 8 6.33 13.40 17.73
CA GLU A 8 7.33 13.42 16.67
C GLU A 8 7.34 12.09 15.92
N ALA A 9 7.82 12.10 14.66
CA ALA A 9 7.70 10.95 13.77
C ALA A 9 8.52 9.75 14.21
N SER A 10 9.72 9.97 14.73
CA SER A 10 10.66 8.88 15.04
C SER A 10 11.43 9.15 16.33
N PRO A 11 10.76 9.18 17.49
CA PRO A 11 11.45 9.33 18.74
C PRO A 11 12.34 8.12 19.02
N LEU A 12 13.32 8.31 19.88
CA LEU A 12 14.18 7.21 20.33
C LEU A 12 13.31 6.11 20.95
N GLY A 13 13.47 4.89 20.49
CA GLY A 13 12.68 3.74 20.93
C GLY A 13 11.50 3.38 20.03
N ALA A 14 11.15 4.24 19.05
CA ALA A 14 10.03 3.96 18.15
C ALA A 14 10.24 2.68 17.35
N GLU A 15 11.47 2.42 16.90
CA GLU A 15 11.78 1.22 16.12
C GLU A 15 11.68 -0.07 16.92
N ASP A 16 11.82 0.01 18.24
CA ASP A 16 11.67 -1.16 19.10
C ASP A 16 10.25 -1.70 19.08
N VAL A 17 9.26 -0.84 18.89
CA VAL A 17 7.85 -1.25 18.75
C VAL A 17 7.68 -2.07 17.48
N THR A 18 8.22 -1.59 16.38
CA THR A 18 8.14 -2.27 15.08
C THR A 18 8.88 -3.61 15.11
N ALA A 19 10.08 -3.63 15.67
CA ALA A 19 10.88 -4.85 15.77
C ALA A 19 10.22 -5.88 16.67
N GLY A 20 9.64 -5.47 17.78
CA GLY A 20 8.93 -6.36 18.70
C GLY A 20 7.70 -6.99 18.06
N LEU A 21 6.91 -6.21 17.33
CA LEU A 21 5.75 -6.73 16.61
C LEU A 21 6.17 -7.71 15.53
N ARG A 22 7.21 -7.37 14.77
CA ARG A 22 7.71 -8.25 13.70
C ARG A 22 8.15 -9.59 14.25
N ALA A 23 8.91 -9.61 15.34
CA ALA A 23 9.34 -10.84 15.98
C ALA A 23 8.16 -11.68 16.46
N HIS A 24 7.14 -11.05 17.02
CA HIS A 24 5.92 -11.72 17.47
C HIS A 24 5.17 -12.36 16.30
N LEU A 25 5.00 -11.63 15.18
CA LEU A 25 4.31 -12.15 14.01
C LEU A 25 5.04 -13.33 13.39
N ILE A 26 6.37 -13.26 13.27
CA ILE A 26 7.19 -14.37 12.78
C ILE A 26 7.01 -15.60 13.65
N ALA A 27 7.04 -15.43 14.96
CA ALA A 27 6.88 -16.55 15.89
C ALA A 27 5.51 -17.22 15.80
N LYS A 28 4.47 -16.45 15.47
CA LYS A 28 3.08 -16.94 15.39
C LYS A 28 2.72 -17.55 14.06
N THR A 29 3.23 -17.00 12.95
CA THR A 29 2.78 -17.40 11.61
C THR A 29 3.78 -18.26 10.87
N ALA A 30 5.04 -18.24 11.28
CA ALA A 30 6.17 -18.85 10.55
C ALA A 30 6.29 -18.34 9.11
N VAL A 31 5.65 -17.24 8.76
CA VAL A 31 5.73 -16.60 7.45
C VAL A 31 6.79 -15.50 7.51
N LEU A 32 7.75 -15.59 6.62
CA LEU A 32 8.87 -14.67 6.46
C LEU A 32 8.85 -14.02 5.12
N PRO A 33 9.66 -13.01 4.96
CA PRO A 33 9.69 -11.75 5.68
C PRO A 33 8.86 -10.73 4.91
N LEU A 34 8.72 -9.54 5.48
CA LEU A 34 8.23 -8.41 4.75
C LEU A 34 9.18 -8.09 3.59
N ILE A 35 8.65 -8.01 2.36
CA ILE A 35 9.43 -7.69 1.17
C ILE A 35 8.99 -6.30 0.68
N PRO A 36 9.83 -5.28 0.82
CA PRO A 36 9.50 -3.96 0.28
C PRO A 36 9.38 -4.01 -1.23
N LEU A 37 8.43 -3.27 -1.78
CA LEU A 37 8.21 -3.22 -3.22
C LEU A 37 8.00 -1.77 -3.65
N THR A 38 8.81 -1.33 -4.61
CA THR A 38 8.64 -0.02 -5.24
C THR A 38 8.63 -0.20 -6.75
N VAL A 39 7.64 0.39 -7.41
CA VAL A 39 7.55 0.43 -8.87
C VAL A 39 7.55 1.88 -9.28
N LEU A 40 8.43 2.26 -10.19
CA LEU A 40 8.60 3.65 -10.61
C LEU A 40 8.33 3.83 -12.09
N LEU A 41 7.67 4.93 -12.42
CA LEU A 41 7.52 5.43 -13.78
C LEU A 41 8.49 6.61 -13.93
N ARG A 42 9.44 6.50 -14.85
CA ARG A 42 10.42 7.55 -15.10
C ARG A 42 10.33 8.03 -16.55
N ASP A 43 10.69 9.30 -16.76
CA ASP A 43 10.85 9.84 -18.12
C ASP A 43 12.28 9.61 -18.63
N GLU A 44 12.57 10.16 -19.81
CA GLU A 44 13.87 10.02 -20.47
C GLU A 44 15.01 10.69 -19.68
N ASP A 45 14.69 11.65 -18.82
CA ASP A 45 15.65 12.36 -17.98
C ASP A 45 15.73 11.76 -16.56
N ASP A 46 15.21 10.54 -16.37
CA ASP A 46 15.16 9.83 -15.08
C ASP A 46 14.33 10.53 -14.00
N ARG A 47 13.46 11.47 -14.38
CA ARG A 47 12.51 12.05 -13.43
C ARG A 47 11.41 11.06 -13.12
N VAL A 48 11.07 10.94 -11.84
CA VAL A 48 9.96 10.09 -11.42
C VAL A 48 8.64 10.82 -11.68
N LEU A 49 7.80 10.21 -12.50
CA LEU A 49 6.49 10.74 -12.89
C LEU A 49 5.33 10.00 -12.24
N GLY A 50 5.62 8.95 -11.53
CA GLY A 50 4.62 8.17 -10.82
C GLY A 50 5.23 6.94 -10.21
N GLY A 51 4.45 6.22 -9.42
CA GLY A 51 4.92 4.98 -8.85
C GLY A 51 4.05 4.46 -7.74
N ILE A 52 4.45 3.30 -7.26
CA ILE A 52 3.81 2.60 -6.15
C ILE A 52 4.87 2.25 -5.12
N ARG A 53 4.57 2.50 -3.87
CA ARG A 53 5.33 1.97 -2.74
C ARG A 53 4.43 1.07 -1.91
N GLY A 54 4.93 -0.08 -1.57
CA GLY A 54 4.20 -1.02 -0.75
C GLY A 54 5.11 -2.13 -0.26
N GLN A 55 4.51 -3.25 0.06
CA GLN A 55 5.24 -4.39 0.59
C GLN A 55 4.42 -5.66 0.41
N VAL A 56 5.10 -6.78 0.30
CA VAL A 56 4.48 -8.09 0.41
C VAL A 56 4.72 -8.59 1.82
N ALA A 57 3.64 -8.84 2.55
CA ALA A 57 3.69 -9.33 3.91
C ALA A 57 2.52 -10.28 4.12
N LEU A 58 2.78 -11.39 4.82
CA LEU A 58 1.72 -12.36 5.18
C LEU A 58 0.90 -12.81 3.95
N CYS A 59 1.59 -13.00 2.82
CA CYS A 59 1.04 -13.45 1.54
C CYS A 59 0.12 -12.43 0.84
N TRP A 60 0.24 -11.14 1.17
CA TRP A 60 -0.55 -10.09 0.53
C TRP A 60 0.33 -8.91 0.12
N LEU A 61 0.01 -8.33 -1.02
CA LEU A 61 0.56 -7.03 -1.40
C LEU A 61 -0.24 -5.95 -0.68
N GLN A 62 0.44 -5.15 0.12
CA GLN A 62 -0.12 -3.93 0.69
C GLN A 62 0.40 -2.75 -0.11
N VAL A 63 -0.49 -1.99 -0.72
CA VAL A 63 -0.13 -0.76 -1.43
C VAL A 63 -0.26 0.40 -0.46
N ASP A 64 0.86 1.04 -0.14
CA ASP A 64 0.89 2.13 0.83
C ASP A 64 0.76 3.50 0.17
N HIS A 65 1.44 3.70 -0.97
CA HIS A 65 1.41 4.96 -1.72
C HIS A 65 1.34 4.65 -3.21
N PHE A 66 0.47 5.38 -3.89
CA PHE A 66 0.29 5.25 -5.34
C PHE A 66 0.02 6.63 -5.91
N TRP A 67 0.89 7.07 -6.81
CA TRP A 67 0.81 8.40 -7.39
C TRP A 67 1.21 8.38 -8.86
N VAL A 68 0.50 9.17 -9.67
CA VAL A 68 0.86 9.46 -11.06
C VAL A 68 0.71 10.97 -11.24
N ASP A 69 1.69 11.58 -11.88
CA ASP A 69 1.66 13.01 -12.18
C ASP A 69 0.36 13.38 -12.91
N ASP A 70 -0.25 14.49 -12.53
CA ASP A 70 -1.53 14.92 -13.10
C ASP A 70 -1.48 15.07 -14.61
N ALA A 71 -0.35 15.51 -15.16
CA ALA A 71 -0.16 15.67 -16.60
C ALA A 71 -0.25 14.35 -17.38
N LEU A 72 -0.10 13.21 -16.70
CA LEU A 72 -0.09 11.88 -17.32
C LEU A 72 -1.36 11.09 -17.04
N ARG A 73 -2.33 11.65 -16.33
CA ARG A 73 -3.57 10.94 -16.00
C ARG A 73 -4.40 10.67 -17.26
N GLY A 74 -5.15 9.57 -17.25
CA GLY A 74 -5.99 9.18 -18.37
C GLY A 74 -5.24 8.49 -19.50
N GLN A 75 -3.96 8.15 -19.33
CA GLN A 75 -3.13 7.53 -20.37
C GLN A 75 -2.78 6.06 -20.06
N GLY A 76 -3.37 5.48 -19.03
CA GLY A 76 -3.16 4.08 -18.67
C GLY A 76 -1.90 3.79 -17.86
N HIS A 77 -1.17 4.80 -17.43
CA HIS A 77 0.06 4.60 -16.63
C HIS A 77 -0.24 3.98 -15.27
N GLY A 78 -1.30 4.42 -14.60
CA GLY A 78 -1.68 3.86 -13.31
C GLY A 78 -2.01 2.38 -13.39
N SER A 79 -2.75 1.98 -14.41
CA SER A 79 -3.09 0.58 -14.65
C SER A 79 -1.85 -0.28 -14.88
N ARG A 80 -0.89 0.22 -15.66
CA ARG A 80 0.36 -0.51 -15.92
C ARG A 80 1.22 -0.61 -14.67
N LEU A 81 1.29 0.46 -13.87
CA LEU A 81 2.03 0.43 -12.60
C LEU A 81 1.45 -0.61 -11.65
N LEU A 82 0.13 -0.63 -11.52
CA LEU A 82 -0.54 -1.57 -10.63
C LEU A 82 -0.36 -3.02 -11.10
N ASP A 83 -0.47 -3.27 -12.41
CA ASP A 83 -0.20 -4.60 -12.98
C ASP A 83 1.23 -5.07 -12.66
N ARG A 84 2.20 -4.18 -12.81
CA ARG A 84 3.60 -4.53 -12.52
C ARG A 84 3.81 -4.83 -11.05
N ALA A 85 3.18 -4.05 -10.16
CA ALA A 85 3.24 -4.30 -8.72
C ALA A 85 2.59 -5.64 -8.35
N GLU A 86 1.41 -5.91 -8.90
CA GLU A 86 0.70 -7.18 -8.65
C GLU A 86 1.51 -8.38 -9.16
N ASN A 87 2.08 -8.28 -10.35
CA ASN A 87 2.88 -9.36 -10.91
C ASN A 87 4.15 -9.61 -10.09
N ALA A 88 4.82 -8.55 -9.65
CA ALA A 88 6.00 -8.68 -8.79
C ALA A 88 5.62 -9.32 -7.45
N ALA A 89 4.47 -8.92 -6.89
CA ALA A 89 3.99 -9.51 -5.64
C ALA A 89 3.66 -11.00 -5.78
N ARG A 90 3.08 -11.40 -6.91
CA ARG A 90 2.83 -12.82 -7.19
C ARG A 90 4.11 -13.64 -7.19
N MET A 91 5.18 -13.09 -7.70
CA MET A 91 6.50 -13.76 -7.70
C MET A 91 7.01 -14.02 -6.28
N HIS A 92 6.52 -13.27 -5.32
CA HIS A 92 6.85 -13.42 -3.89
C HIS A 92 5.75 -14.13 -3.10
N GLY A 93 4.83 -14.81 -3.79
CA GLY A 93 3.81 -15.63 -3.14
C GLY A 93 2.57 -14.89 -2.67
N ALA A 94 2.37 -13.65 -3.09
CA ALA A 94 1.15 -12.93 -2.74
C ALA A 94 -0.07 -13.56 -3.40
N ILE A 95 -1.16 -13.67 -2.65
CA ILE A 95 -2.43 -14.25 -3.11
C ILE A 95 -3.45 -13.17 -3.45
N GLY A 96 -3.11 -11.92 -3.20
CA GLY A 96 -3.95 -10.78 -3.49
C GLY A 96 -3.28 -9.49 -3.05
N ALA A 97 -4.01 -8.39 -3.19
CA ALA A 97 -3.58 -7.06 -2.78
C ALA A 97 -4.66 -6.35 -1.99
N HIS A 98 -4.25 -5.46 -1.11
CA HIS A 98 -5.16 -4.60 -0.39
C HIS A 98 -4.58 -3.19 -0.27
N LEU A 99 -5.47 -2.23 -0.14
CA LEU A 99 -5.10 -0.82 -0.06
C LEU A 99 -6.23 -0.02 0.58
N THR A 100 -5.93 1.24 0.86
CA THR A 100 -6.94 2.19 1.27
C THR A 100 -6.94 3.38 0.32
N THR A 101 -8.11 3.94 0.07
CA THR A 101 -8.27 5.17 -0.70
C THR A 101 -9.38 6.01 -0.08
N SER A 102 -9.43 7.29 -0.42
CA SER A 102 -10.49 8.19 0.03
C SER A 102 -11.50 8.42 -1.09
N THR A 103 -12.74 8.73 -0.72
CA THR A 103 -13.80 8.99 -1.71
C THR A 103 -13.50 10.19 -2.61
N PHE A 104 -12.59 11.09 -2.19
CA PHE A 104 -12.13 12.19 -3.04
C PHE A 104 -10.91 11.84 -3.91
N GLN A 105 -10.47 10.57 -3.91
CA GLN A 105 -9.31 10.12 -4.68
C GLN A 105 -9.73 9.16 -5.79
N ALA A 106 -9.26 7.92 -5.76
CA ALA A 106 -9.23 7.02 -6.90
C ALA A 106 -10.08 5.76 -6.74
N GLU A 107 -11.16 5.80 -5.97
CA GLU A 107 -12.03 4.64 -5.74
C GLU A 107 -12.50 4.00 -7.05
N GLY A 108 -12.94 4.81 -8.01
CA GLY A 108 -13.41 4.31 -9.31
C GLY A 108 -12.32 3.62 -10.11
N PHE A 109 -11.09 4.13 -10.05
CA PHE A 109 -9.95 3.50 -10.69
C PHE A 109 -9.72 2.08 -10.14
N TYR A 110 -9.71 1.94 -8.81
CA TYR A 110 -9.46 0.64 -8.20
C TYR A 110 -10.58 -0.36 -8.50
N ARG A 111 -11.83 0.09 -8.54
CA ARG A 111 -12.94 -0.79 -8.92
C ARG A 111 -12.76 -1.34 -10.34
N LYS A 112 -12.31 -0.51 -11.26
CA LYS A 112 -12.01 -0.93 -12.64
C LYS A 112 -10.84 -1.92 -12.69
N GLN A 113 -9.92 -1.86 -11.74
CA GLN A 113 -8.81 -2.80 -11.65
C GLN A 113 -9.18 -4.10 -10.93
N GLY A 114 -10.43 -4.27 -10.55
CA GLY A 114 -10.93 -5.50 -9.93
C GLY A 114 -10.92 -5.49 -8.41
N TYR A 115 -10.70 -4.34 -7.78
CA TYR A 115 -10.75 -4.21 -6.33
C TYR A 115 -12.18 -3.97 -5.87
N ALA A 116 -12.53 -4.58 -4.74
CA ALA A 116 -13.83 -4.42 -4.10
C ALA A 116 -13.66 -3.84 -2.69
N GLU A 117 -14.66 -3.10 -2.25
CA GLU A 117 -14.65 -2.54 -0.91
C GLU A 117 -14.80 -3.65 0.13
N ILE A 118 -13.96 -3.61 1.16
CA ILE A 118 -14.03 -4.54 2.30
C ILE A 118 -14.31 -3.83 3.61
N GLY A 119 -14.27 -2.50 3.64
CA GLY A 119 -14.58 -1.73 4.83
C GLY A 119 -14.54 -0.24 4.54
N ARG A 120 -15.11 0.55 5.46
CA ARG A 120 -15.23 1.99 5.26
C ARG A 120 -15.18 2.70 6.60
N LEU A 121 -14.40 3.79 6.64
CA LEU A 121 -14.39 4.73 7.75
C LEU A 121 -15.02 6.04 7.26
N ARG A 122 -16.10 6.44 7.92
CA ARG A 122 -16.83 7.64 7.54
C ARG A 122 -16.18 8.89 8.12
N ASP A 123 -16.40 10.02 7.45
CA ASP A 123 -15.99 11.34 7.93
C ASP A 123 -14.49 11.49 8.13
N ARG A 124 -13.74 11.20 7.05
CA ARG A 124 -12.29 11.35 7.03
C ARG A 124 -11.85 12.12 5.77
N PRO A 125 -11.91 13.47 5.76
CA PRO A 125 -12.58 14.37 6.72
C PRO A 125 -14.11 14.35 6.56
N PRO A 126 -14.86 15.08 7.39
CA PRO A 126 -16.33 15.15 7.26
C PRO A 126 -16.77 15.41 5.82
N GLY A 127 -17.73 14.61 5.34
CA GLY A 127 -18.20 14.63 3.96
C GLY A 127 -17.46 13.67 3.04
N HIS A 128 -16.40 13.03 3.50
CA HIS A 128 -15.62 12.04 2.76
C HIS A 128 -15.36 10.81 3.62
N ASP A 129 -15.15 9.67 2.96
CA ASP A 129 -14.88 8.42 3.65
C ASP A 129 -13.53 7.86 3.23
N ARG A 130 -12.92 7.08 4.10
CA ARG A 130 -11.81 6.20 3.75
C ARG A 130 -12.34 4.82 3.47
N ILE A 131 -11.86 4.21 2.39
CA ILE A 131 -12.34 2.91 1.93
C ILE A 131 -11.18 1.93 1.90
N TRP A 132 -11.37 0.77 2.50
CA TRP A 132 -10.45 -0.36 2.38
C TRP A 132 -10.91 -1.23 1.23
N MET A 133 -9.99 -1.57 0.34
CA MET A 133 -10.30 -2.34 -0.86
C MET A 133 -9.32 -3.50 -0.99
N SER A 134 -9.79 -4.60 -1.57
CA SER A 134 -8.95 -5.75 -1.83
C SER A 134 -9.29 -6.41 -3.16
N LYS A 135 -8.29 -7.15 -3.67
CA LYS A 135 -8.43 -7.98 -4.86
C LYS A 135 -7.68 -9.27 -4.57
N ARG A 136 -8.32 -10.38 -4.84
CA ARG A 136 -7.70 -11.70 -4.69
C ARG A 136 -7.54 -12.31 -6.07
N TRP A 137 -6.36 -12.80 -6.37
CA TRP A 137 -6.10 -13.53 -7.61
C TRP A 137 -5.87 -14.99 -7.31
N GLY A 138 -6.42 -15.80 -8.17
CA GLY A 138 -6.28 -17.23 -8.22
C GLY A 138 -6.12 -18.01 -6.95
#